data_59d7b36dd3a043326a2dd0629db8d337
#
_entry.id   59d7b36dd3a043326a2dd0629db8d337
#
_cell.length_a   1.000
_cell.length_b   1.000
_cell.length_c   1.000
_cell.angle_alpha   90.00
_cell.angle_beta   90.00
_cell.angle_gamma   90.00
#
_symmetry.space_group_name_H-M   'P 1'
#
loop_
_entity.id
_entity.type
_entity.pdbx_description
1 polymer ?
#
loop_
_entity_poly.entity_id
_entity_poly.type
_entity_poly.pdbx_seq_one_letter_code
_entity_poly.pdbx_strand_id
1 'polypeptide(L)'
;MKRLLIILYICLVGLLAVTTFVEQAYGTDFVERNIYHTCWFCCLWGTIATIALVALIRRALWRRFPILLFHGSLLVILVGAMITFIGSKKGYVHLLPGATIDSFQESESGRKADLPFTIQLDSFRIAYYPGTEAPADYISYITYSLPGQKNVLLHEQISMNRIFTSQGFRFYQSSFDDDGKGSWLTVNYDPWGTGVTYAGYILLGLSMIWLLFSRSSDFRRLLNHPLLKKGGVFILFIFCLAGNMQAQKKLLPALKQTQADSLAQE
;
A
#
# COMPACT_ATOMS: atom_id res chain seq x y z
N MET A 1 -25.26 20.54 8.38
CA MET A 1 -24.02 20.13 7.67
C MET A 1 -22.93 19.58 8.57
N LYS A 2 -22.41 20.30 9.61
CA LYS A 2 -21.31 19.76 10.47
C LYS A 2 -21.71 18.46 11.17
N ARG A 3 -22.89 18.42 11.80
CA ARG A 3 -23.40 17.21 12.47
C ARG A 3 -23.59 16.04 11.50
N LEU A 4 -24.16 16.30 10.32
CA LEU A 4 -24.37 15.30 9.29
C LEU A 4 -23.03 14.69 8.80
N LEU A 5 -22.02 15.52 8.56
CA LEU A 5 -20.69 15.07 8.13
C LEU A 5 -20.02 14.19 9.20
N ILE A 6 -20.15 14.57 10.48
CA ILE A 6 -19.62 13.77 11.60
C ILE A 6 -20.32 12.42 11.67
N ILE A 7 -21.66 12.39 11.55
CA ILE A 7 -22.43 11.13 11.58
C ILE A 7 -22.02 10.23 10.43
N LEU A 8 -21.97 10.77 9.19
CA LEU A 8 -21.55 9.99 8.02
C LEU A 8 -20.13 9.46 8.16
N TYR A 9 -19.21 10.25 8.73
CA TYR A 9 -17.85 9.81 8.99
C TYR A 9 -17.78 8.68 10.03
N ILE A 10 -18.53 8.81 11.13
CA ILE A 10 -18.61 7.75 12.16
C ILE A 10 -19.22 6.46 11.56
N CYS A 11 -20.28 6.59 10.75
CA CYS A 11 -20.88 5.45 10.06
C CYS A 11 -19.88 4.78 9.10
N LEU A 12 -19.12 5.58 8.34
CA LEU A 12 -18.07 5.05 7.45
C LEU A 12 -16.99 4.30 8.22
N VAL A 13 -16.47 4.87 9.31
CA VAL A 13 -15.45 4.22 10.14
C VAL A 13 -15.99 2.92 10.75
N GLY A 14 -17.23 2.95 11.25
CA GLY A 14 -17.90 1.76 11.78
C GLY A 14 -18.10 0.67 10.71
N LEU A 15 -18.49 1.09 9.50
CA LEU A 15 -18.62 0.17 8.36
C LEU A 15 -17.27 -0.48 8.02
N LEU A 16 -16.20 0.31 7.90
CA LEU A 16 -14.87 -0.23 7.60
C LEU A 16 -14.37 -1.19 8.69
N ALA A 17 -14.62 -0.87 9.96
CA ALA A 17 -14.29 -1.76 11.05
C ALA A 17 -15.06 -3.10 10.97
N VAL A 18 -16.37 -3.06 10.71
CA VAL A 18 -17.17 -4.28 10.50
C VAL A 18 -16.67 -5.06 9.28
N THR A 19 -16.35 -4.36 8.20
CA THR A 19 -15.83 -5.00 6.97
C THR A 19 -14.54 -5.77 7.23
N THR A 20 -13.65 -5.29 8.12
CA THR A 20 -12.44 -6.02 8.50
C THR A 20 -12.73 -7.37 9.17
N PHE A 21 -13.76 -7.45 10.01
CA PHE A 21 -14.19 -8.74 10.59
C PHE A 21 -14.82 -9.66 9.53
N VAL A 22 -15.59 -9.09 8.60
CA VAL A 22 -16.14 -9.86 7.47
C VAL A 22 -15.03 -10.40 6.58
N GLU A 23 -13.99 -9.61 6.33
CA GLU A 23 -12.82 -10.03 5.55
C GLU A 23 -12.08 -11.20 6.22
N GLN A 24 -11.93 -11.15 7.54
CA GLN A 24 -11.33 -12.25 8.30
C GLN A 24 -12.15 -13.56 8.19
N ALA A 25 -13.48 -13.46 8.12
CA ALA A 25 -14.37 -14.62 8.08
C ALA A 25 -14.56 -15.20 6.68
N TYR A 26 -14.63 -14.35 5.65
CA TYR A 26 -15.01 -14.72 4.28
C TYR A 26 -13.94 -14.49 3.22
N GLY A 27 -12.79 -13.88 3.60
CA GLY A 27 -11.68 -13.58 2.72
C GLY A 27 -11.82 -12.24 1.99
N THR A 28 -10.69 -11.77 1.46
CA THR A 28 -10.54 -10.46 0.81
C THR A 28 -11.37 -10.36 -0.46
N ASP A 29 -11.39 -11.42 -1.30
CA ASP A 29 -12.14 -11.44 -2.56
C ASP A 29 -13.65 -11.24 -2.35
N PHE A 30 -14.20 -11.82 -1.27
CA PHE A 30 -15.60 -11.64 -0.92
C PHE A 30 -15.92 -10.18 -0.61
N VAL A 31 -15.08 -9.52 0.19
CA VAL A 31 -15.27 -8.13 0.63
C VAL A 31 -15.06 -7.16 -0.55
N GLU A 32 -14.06 -7.40 -1.38
CA GLU A 32 -13.85 -6.60 -2.59
C GLU A 32 -15.10 -6.60 -3.48
N ARG A 33 -15.63 -7.77 -3.81
CA ARG A 33 -16.81 -7.90 -4.70
C ARG A 33 -18.11 -7.38 -4.11
N ASN A 34 -18.37 -7.67 -2.83
CA ASN A 34 -19.68 -7.43 -2.24
C ASN A 34 -19.79 -6.13 -1.45
N ILE A 35 -18.67 -5.48 -1.13
CA ILE A 35 -18.64 -4.23 -0.36
C ILE A 35 -17.89 -3.13 -1.15
N TYR A 36 -16.60 -3.29 -1.40
CA TYR A 36 -15.79 -2.21 -1.93
C TYR A 36 -16.07 -1.88 -3.40
N HIS A 37 -16.37 -2.87 -4.24
CA HIS A 37 -16.71 -2.67 -5.66
C HIS A 37 -18.20 -2.43 -5.91
N THR A 38 -18.99 -2.11 -4.88
CA THR A 38 -20.40 -1.83 -5.03
C THR A 38 -20.71 -0.35 -5.26
N CYS A 39 -21.75 -0.07 -6.06
CA CYS A 39 -22.18 1.30 -6.31
C CYS A 39 -22.57 2.06 -5.03
N TRP A 40 -23.19 1.37 -4.04
CA TRP A 40 -23.57 2.04 -2.80
C TRP A 40 -22.36 2.53 -1.99
N PHE A 41 -21.26 1.78 -1.99
CA PHE A 41 -20.02 2.18 -1.32
C PHE A 41 -19.37 3.38 -2.01
N CYS A 42 -19.33 3.38 -3.35
CA CYS A 42 -18.87 4.52 -4.15
C CYS A 42 -19.75 5.76 -3.92
N CYS A 43 -21.10 5.59 -3.86
CA CYS A 43 -22.04 6.67 -3.56
C CYS A 43 -21.83 7.24 -2.15
N LEU A 44 -21.54 6.39 -1.16
CA LEU A 44 -21.23 6.83 0.20
C LEU A 44 -20.00 7.75 0.23
N TRP A 45 -18.91 7.32 -0.40
CA TRP A 45 -17.69 8.14 -0.53
C TRP A 45 -17.93 9.42 -1.31
N GLY A 46 -18.64 9.36 -2.44
CA GLY A 46 -19.01 10.53 -3.23
C GLY A 46 -19.84 11.53 -2.44
N THR A 47 -20.79 11.04 -1.63
CA THR A 47 -21.62 11.89 -0.76
C THR A 47 -20.78 12.59 0.29
N ILE A 48 -19.90 11.87 0.98
CA ILE A 48 -19.00 12.46 1.98
C ILE A 48 -18.09 13.49 1.35
N ALA A 49 -17.47 13.20 0.21
CA ALA A 49 -16.60 14.11 -0.52
C ALA A 49 -17.34 15.40 -0.94
N THR A 50 -18.57 15.25 -1.47
CA THR A 50 -19.40 16.39 -1.89
C THR A 50 -19.77 17.28 -0.70
N ILE A 51 -20.22 16.70 0.42
CA ILE A 51 -20.57 17.47 1.62
C ILE A 51 -19.32 18.16 2.20
N ALA A 52 -18.17 17.47 2.19
CA ALA A 52 -16.90 18.06 2.65
C ALA A 52 -16.48 19.24 1.76
N LEU A 53 -16.57 19.11 0.43
CA LEU A 53 -16.28 20.17 -0.52
C LEU A 53 -17.21 21.37 -0.34
N VAL A 54 -18.51 21.15 -0.23
CA VAL A 54 -19.50 22.21 0.03
C VAL A 54 -19.22 22.91 1.37
N ALA A 55 -18.84 22.14 2.41
CA ALA A 55 -18.48 22.73 3.70
C ALA A 55 -17.19 23.56 3.61
N LEU A 56 -16.19 23.13 2.83
CA LEU A 56 -14.96 23.87 2.57
C LEU A 56 -15.24 25.23 1.91
N ILE A 57 -16.09 25.21 0.86
CA ILE A 57 -16.48 26.43 0.13
C ILE A 57 -17.29 27.37 1.02
N ARG A 58 -18.37 26.88 1.65
CA ARG A 58 -19.26 27.71 2.47
C ARG A 58 -18.59 28.35 3.68
N ARG A 59 -17.55 27.72 4.24
CA ARG A 59 -16.80 28.26 5.37
C ARG A 59 -15.63 29.13 4.94
N ALA A 60 -15.46 29.38 3.63
CA ALA A 60 -14.35 30.13 3.06
C ALA A 60 -12.96 29.58 3.53
N LEU A 61 -12.86 28.30 3.85
CA LEU A 61 -11.62 27.64 4.26
C LEU A 61 -10.60 27.62 3.12
N TRP A 62 -11.08 27.71 1.87
CA TRP A 62 -10.26 27.87 0.68
C TRP A 62 -9.37 29.12 0.70
N ARG A 63 -9.71 30.15 1.50
CA ARG A 63 -8.88 31.35 1.70
C ARG A 63 -7.62 31.09 2.53
N ARG A 64 -7.56 29.96 3.24
CA ARG A 64 -6.39 29.53 4.02
C ARG A 64 -5.64 28.47 3.26
N PHE A 65 -4.60 28.85 2.53
CA PHE A 65 -3.87 28.00 1.61
C PHE A 65 -3.46 26.62 2.19
N PRO A 66 -2.91 26.50 3.42
CA PRO A 66 -2.56 25.17 3.97
C PRO A 66 -3.79 24.27 4.17
N ILE A 67 -4.93 24.83 4.56
CA ILE A 67 -6.18 24.08 4.75
C ILE A 67 -6.76 23.65 3.39
N LEU A 68 -6.70 24.55 2.40
CA LEU A 68 -7.10 24.22 1.02
C LEU A 68 -6.25 23.10 0.46
N LEU A 69 -4.93 23.17 0.63
CA LEU A 69 -4.01 22.16 0.14
C LEU A 69 -4.27 20.79 0.79
N PHE A 70 -4.50 20.78 2.12
CA PHE A 70 -4.83 19.55 2.87
C PHE A 70 -6.12 18.89 2.36
N HIS A 71 -7.22 19.65 2.24
CA HIS A 71 -8.49 19.08 1.78
C HIS A 71 -8.46 18.79 0.26
N GLY A 72 -7.76 19.60 -0.51
CA GLY A 72 -7.56 19.40 -1.93
C GLY A 72 -6.77 18.12 -2.22
N SER A 73 -5.75 17.82 -1.43
CA SER A 73 -4.99 16.57 -1.57
C SER A 73 -5.85 15.33 -1.32
N LEU A 74 -6.76 15.38 -0.34
CA LEU A 74 -7.72 14.30 -0.10
C LEU A 74 -8.66 14.10 -1.30
N LEU A 75 -9.10 15.20 -1.93
CA LEU A 75 -9.91 15.10 -3.15
C LEU A 75 -9.11 14.50 -4.31
N VAL A 76 -7.84 14.87 -4.48
CA VAL A 76 -6.95 14.28 -5.50
C VAL A 76 -6.78 12.77 -5.26
N ILE A 77 -6.61 12.34 -4.01
CA ILE A 77 -6.56 10.90 -3.65
C ILE A 77 -7.86 10.20 -4.05
N LEU A 78 -9.02 10.78 -3.74
CA LEU A 78 -10.31 10.22 -4.11
C LEU A 78 -10.52 10.14 -5.63
N VAL A 79 -10.07 11.17 -6.36
CA VAL A 79 -10.09 11.14 -7.84
C VAL A 79 -9.18 10.03 -8.37
N GLY A 80 -7.98 9.88 -7.82
CA GLY A 80 -7.08 8.78 -8.16
C GLY A 80 -7.71 7.41 -7.90
N ALA A 81 -8.32 7.22 -6.72
CA ALA A 81 -9.04 6.00 -6.38
C ALA A 81 -10.22 5.72 -7.34
N MET A 82 -10.93 6.75 -7.77
CA MET A 82 -12.01 6.62 -8.74
C MET A 82 -11.50 6.21 -10.13
N ILE A 83 -10.35 6.78 -10.57
CA ILE A 83 -9.71 6.39 -11.83
C ILE A 83 -9.27 4.91 -11.76
N THR A 84 -8.66 4.50 -10.65
CA THR A 84 -8.32 3.09 -10.41
C THR A 84 -9.56 2.20 -10.44
N PHE A 85 -10.63 2.58 -9.75
CA PHE A 85 -11.88 1.82 -9.70
C PHE A 85 -12.47 1.58 -11.08
N ILE A 86 -12.45 2.57 -11.99
CA ILE A 86 -13.02 2.48 -13.32
C ILE A 86 -12.07 1.79 -14.31
N GLY A 87 -10.76 2.04 -14.20
CA GLY A 87 -9.80 1.72 -15.25
C GLY A 87 -8.79 0.64 -14.92
N SER A 88 -8.71 0.17 -13.66
CA SER A 88 -7.77 -0.89 -13.32
C SER A 88 -8.29 -2.28 -13.72
N LYS A 89 -7.36 -3.17 -14.01
CA LYS A 89 -7.63 -4.59 -14.21
C LYS A 89 -6.78 -5.38 -13.24
N LYS A 90 -7.43 -6.26 -12.50
CA LYS A 90 -6.77 -7.18 -11.58
C LYS A 90 -6.93 -8.61 -12.04
N GLY A 91 -5.92 -9.42 -11.81
CA GLY A 91 -5.98 -10.82 -12.17
C GLY A 91 -4.82 -11.60 -11.59
N TYR A 92 -4.68 -12.81 -12.04
CA TYR A 92 -3.60 -13.70 -11.64
C TYR A 92 -3.06 -14.47 -12.82
N VAL A 93 -1.82 -14.91 -12.66
CA VAL A 93 -1.10 -15.69 -13.64
C VAL A 93 -0.40 -16.82 -12.92
N HIS A 94 -0.51 -18.02 -13.48
CA HIS A 94 0.22 -19.20 -13.03
C HIS A 94 1.42 -19.43 -13.95
N LEU A 95 2.61 -19.34 -13.41
CA LEU A 95 3.86 -19.53 -14.10
C LEU A 95 4.44 -20.92 -13.77
N LEU A 96 4.59 -21.73 -14.81
CA LEU A 96 5.32 -22.99 -14.71
C LEU A 96 6.75 -22.82 -15.26
N PRO A 97 7.74 -23.53 -14.71
CA PRO A 97 9.12 -23.44 -15.19
C PRO A 97 9.23 -23.72 -16.70
N GLY A 98 9.87 -22.80 -17.42
CA GLY A 98 10.05 -22.90 -18.87
C GLY A 98 8.83 -22.56 -19.72
N ALA A 99 7.63 -22.41 -19.14
CA ALA A 99 6.44 -22.01 -19.88
C ALA A 99 6.41 -20.52 -20.10
N THR A 100 6.20 -20.09 -21.35
CA THR A 100 6.04 -18.69 -21.72
C THR A 100 4.57 -18.33 -21.77
N ILE A 101 4.18 -17.24 -21.16
CA ILE A 101 2.81 -16.72 -21.17
C ILE A 101 2.78 -15.27 -21.63
N ASP A 102 1.70 -14.92 -22.30
CA ASP A 102 1.38 -13.63 -22.88
C ASP A 102 0.01 -13.09 -22.45
N SER A 103 -0.60 -13.75 -21.46
CA SER A 103 -1.94 -13.41 -20.99
C SER A 103 -2.09 -13.73 -19.50
N PHE A 104 -3.05 -13.05 -18.84
CA PHE A 104 -3.43 -13.30 -17.45
C PHE A 104 -4.94 -13.49 -17.31
N GLN A 105 -5.38 -14.11 -16.25
CA GLN A 105 -6.80 -14.32 -15.98
C GLN A 105 -7.32 -13.18 -15.12
N GLU A 106 -8.31 -12.41 -15.63
CA GLU A 106 -8.98 -11.35 -14.86
C GLU A 106 -9.80 -11.94 -13.72
N SER A 107 -9.65 -11.37 -12.51
CA SER A 107 -10.37 -11.84 -11.31
C SER A 107 -11.88 -11.59 -11.39
N GLU A 108 -12.32 -10.50 -12.03
CA GLU A 108 -13.73 -10.12 -12.10
C GLU A 108 -14.49 -10.88 -13.20
N SER A 109 -13.92 -10.95 -14.39
CA SER A 109 -14.59 -11.52 -15.56
C SER A 109 -14.29 -13.02 -15.76
N GLY A 110 -13.22 -13.53 -15.15
CA GLY A 110 -12.67 -14.84 -15.40
C GLY A 110 -12.10 -15.01 -16.82
N ARG A 111 -12.07 -13.94 -17.61
CA ARG A 111 -11.57 -13.94 -18.99
C ARG A 111 -10.07 -13.79 -19.04
N LYS A 112 -9.47 -14.32 -20.09
CA LYS A 112 -8.05 -14.06 -20.37
C LYS A 112 -7.91 -12.66 -20.97
N ALA A 113 -6.98 -11.88 -20.43
CA ALA A 113 -6.57 -10.59 -20.94
C ALA A 113 -5.11 -10.67 -21.40
N ASP A 114 -4.81 -10.10 -22.56
CA ASP A 114 -3.50 -10.16 -23.18
C ASP A 114 -2.50 -9.22 -22.48
N LEU A 115 -1.25 -9.65 -22.39
CA LEU A 115 -0.11 -8.84 -21.99
C LEU A 115 0.61 -8.31 -23.22
N PRO A 116 1.10 -7.07 -23.23
CA PRO A 116 1.86 -6.53 -24.35
C PRO A 116 3.29 -7.12 -24.47
N PHE A 117 3.65 -8.04 -23.61
CA PHE A 117 4.95 -8.72 -23.52
C PHE A 117 4.76 -10.16 -23.05
N THR A 118 5.79 -10.96 -23.20
CA THR A 118 5.79 -12.35 -22.71
C THR A 118 6.59 -12.45 -21.42
N ILE A 119 6.17 -13.37 -20.54
CA ILE A 119 6.87 -13.70 -19.30
C ILE A 119 7.08 -15.21 -19.26
N GLN A 120 8.27 -15.62 -18.85
CA GLN A 120 8.64 -17.00 -18.60
C GLN A 120 9.22 -17.13 -17.20
N LEU A 121 8.85 -18.18 -16.46
CA LEU A 121 9.48 -18.51 -15.20
C LEU A 121 10.76 -19.33 -15.47
N ASP A 122 11.88 -18.79 -15.05
CA ASP A 122 13.17 -19.51 -15.13
C ASP A 122 13.31 -20.48 -13.96
N SER A 123 13.04 -20.00 -12.75
CA SER A 123 13.04 -20.81 -11.53
C SER A 123 12.26 -20.13 -10.41
N PHE A 124 11.75 -20.94 -9.49
CA PHE A 124 11.19 -20.50 -8.23
C PHE A 124 12.04 -21.01 -7.07
N ARG A 125 12.24 -20.19 -6.04
CA ARG A 125 13.02 -20.54 -4.86
C ARG A 125 12.42 -19.97 -3.60
N ILE A 126 12.41 -20.78 -2.53
CA ILE A 126 12.12 -20.34 -1.17
C ILE A 126 13.45 -20.03 -0.49
N ALA A 127 13.61 -18.81 -0.01
CA ALA A 127 14.73 -18.43 0.86
C ALA A 127 14.31 -18.62 2.31
N TYR A 128 15.20 -19.20 3.13
CA TYR A 128 14.95 -19.44 4.54
C TYR A 128 15.82 -18.52 5.41
N TYR A 129 15.37 -18.25 6.64
CA TYR A 129 16.22 -17.56 7.62
C TYR A 129 17.40 -18.47 7.99
N PRO A 130 18.60 -17.90 8.14
CA PRO A 130 19.79 -18.69 8.47
C PRO A 130 19.59 -19.59 9.70
N GLY A 131 19.90 -20.88 9.55
CA GLY A 131 19.77 -21.86 10.64
C GLY A 131 18.34 -22.29 10.99
N THR A 132 17.35 -21.96 10.17
CA THR A 132 15.93 -22.33 10.39
C THR A 132 15.28 -22.86 9.13
N GLU A 133 14.14 -23.55 9.29
CA GLU A 133 13.24 -23.93 8.17
C GLU A 133 12.12 -22.87 7.96
N ALA A 134 12.16 -21.74 8.63
CA ALA A 134 11.18 -20.68 8.47
C ALA A 134 11.45 -19.90 7.16
N PRO A 135 10.46 -19.79 6.25
CA PRO A 135 10.63 -19.06 5.02
C PRO A 135 10.85 -17.57 5.29
N ALA A 136 11.88 -16.99 4.66
CA ALA A 136 12.20 -15.57 4.72
C ALA A 136 11.67 -14.82 3.50
N ASP A 137 11.71 -15.43 2.31
CA ASP A 137 11.22 -14.84 1.07
C ASP A 137 10.84 -15.94 0.05
N TYR A 138 9.92 -15.59 -0.86
CA TYR A 138 9.51 -16.42 -1.99
C TYR A 138 9.91 -15.68 -3.26
N ILE A 139 10.80 -16.31 -4.05
CA ILE A 139 11.50 -15.63 -5.13
C ILE A 139 11.22 -16.34 -6.45
N SER A 140 10.63 -15.62 -7.39
CA SER A 140 10.43 -16.02 -8.78
C SER A 140 11.45 -15.31 -9.67
N TYR A 141 12.33 -16.05 -10.30
CA TYR A 141 13.20 -15.55 -11.35
C TYR A 141 12.49 -15.67 -12.69
N ILE A 142 12.38 -14.56 -13.39
CA ILE A 142 11.64 -14.47 -14.63
C ILE A 142 12.50 -13.92 -15.75
N THR A 143 12.23 -14.41 -16.97
CA THR A 143 12.66 -13.79 -18.22
C THR A 143 11.47 -13.19 -18.92
N TYR A 144 11.57 -11.93 -19.37
CA TYR A 144 10.50 -11.28 -20.10
C TYR A 144 11.02 -10.61 -21.38
N SER A 145 10.15 -10.49 -22.40
CA SER A 145 10.45 -9.77 -23.63
C SER A 145 9.98 -8.32 -23.53
N LEU A 146 10.64 -7.40 -24.25
CA LEU A 146 10.13 -6.05 -24.41
C LEU A 146 8.99 -6.01 -25.45
N PRO A 147 8.00 -5.13 -25.31
CA PRO A 147 6.94 -4.96 -26.31
C PRO A 147 7.53 -4.62 -27.68
N GLY A 148 7.15 -5.39 -28.69
CA GLY A 148 7.65 -5.22 -30.07
C GLY A 148 9.07 -5.72 -30.32
N GLN A 149 9.80 -6.18 -29.30
CA GLN A 149 11.18 -6.70 -29.40
C GLN A 149 11.28 -8.11 -28.83
N LYS A 150 10.64 -9.08 -29.48
CA LYS A 150 10.61 -10.48 -29.02
C LYS A 150 11.99 -11.13 -28.85
N ASN A 151 13.02 -10.56 -29.47
CA ASN A 151 14.39 -11.10 -29.41
C ASN A 151 15.22 -10.51 -28.25
N VAL A 152 14.72 -9.51 -27.53
CA VAL A 152 15.40 -8.92 -26.35
C VAL A 152 14.77 -9.54 -25.11
N LEU A 153 15.50 -10.44 -24.49
CA LEU A 153 15.13 -11.11 -23.25
C LEU A 153 15.83 -10.40 -22.09
N LEU A 154 15.06 -10.02 -21.09
CA LEU A 154 15.54 -9.38 -19.89
C LEU A 154 15.19 -10.27 -18.68
N HIS A 155 16.12 -10.33 -17.72
CA HIS A 155 15.93 -11.11 -16.50
C HIS A 155 15.56 -10.19 -15.35
N GLU A 156 14.58 -10.61 -14.57
CA GLU A 156 14.11 -9.92 -13.39
C GLU A 156 13.76 -10.89 -12.26
N GLN A 157 13.60 -10.35 -11.06
CA GLN A 157 13.24 -11.10 -9.87
C GLN A 157 11.98 -10.52 -9.26
N ILE A 158 11.01 -11.38 -8.94
CA ILE A 158 9.80 -11.01 -8.21
C ILE A 158 9.86 -11.71 -6.86
N SER A 159 9.63 -10.97 -5.77
CA SER A 159 9.56 -11.56 -4.43
C SER A 159 8.50 -10.85 -3.58
N MET A 160 8.33 -11.27 -2.32
CA MET A 160 7.35 -10.67 -1.41
C MET A 160 7.50 -9.14 -1.29
N ASN A 161 8.76 -8.65 -1.35
CA ASN A 161 9.09 -7.23 -1.21
C ASN A 161 9.62 -6.57 -2.49
N ARG A 162 9.70 -7.32 -3.58
CA ARG A 162 10.18 -6.83 -4.89
C ARG A 162 9.18 -7.16 -5.98
N ILE A 163 8.49 -6.12 -6.44
CA ILE A 163 7.50 -6.24 -7.51
C ILE A 163 8.16 -6.06 -8.88
N PHE A 164 7.66 -6.75 -9.90
CA PHE A 164 8.00 -6.49 -11.29
C PHE A 164 6.99 -5.51 -11.89
N THR A 165 7.47 -4.49 -12.60
CA THR A 165 6.62 -3.49 -13.24
C THR A 165 7.05 -3.31 -14.70
N SER A 166 6.12 -3.50 -15.63
CA SER A 166 6.32 -3.25 -17.06
C SER A 166 5.04 -2.76 -17.72
N GLN A 167 5.12 -1.71 -18.51
CA GLN A 167 4.00 -1.16 -19.31
C GLN A 167 2.71 -0.86 -18.50
N GLY A 168 2.85 -0.44 -17.25
CA GLY A 168 1.71 -0.18 -16.35
C GLY A 168 1.16 -1.43 -15.65
N PHE A 169 1.65 -2.62 -15.99
CA PHE A 169 1.37 -3.86 -15.27
C PHE A 169 2.32 -4.01 -14.10
N ARG A 170 1.81 -4.50 -12.97
CA ARG A 170 2.55 -4.83 -11.76
C ARG A 170 2.27 -6.27 -11.39
N PHE A 171 3.34 -7.00 -11.11
CA PHE A 171 3.29 -8.40 -10.72
C PHE A 171 3.80 -8.54 -9.30
N TYR A 172 3.02 -9.25 -8.48
CA TYR A 172 3.29 -9.47 -7.08
C TYR A 172 3.36 -10.98 -6.83
N GLN A 173 4.34 -11.43 -6.04
CA GLN A 173 4.38 -12.80 -5.56
C GLN A 173 3.17 -13.06 -4.65
N SER A 174 2.32 -14.00 -5.01
CA SER A 174 1.08 -14.31 -4.30
C SER A 174 1.12 -15.66 -3.63
N SER A 175 1.44 -16.71 -4.40
CA SER A 175 1.49 -18.10 -3.93
C SER A 175 2.48 -18.89 -4.77
N PHE A 176 2.60 -20.18 -4.50
CA PHE A 176 3.42 -21.13 -5.25
C PHE A 176 2.75 -22.51 -5.21
N ASP A 177 3.19 -23.41 -6.09
CA ASP A 177 2.68 -24.77 -6.15
C ASP A 177 3.27 -25.64 -5.03
N ASP A 178 2.53 -26.66 -4.58
CA ASP A 178 2.94 -27.57 -3.50
C ASP A 178 4.25 -28.30 -3.80
N ASP A 179 4.58 -28.47 -5.09
CA ASP A 179 5.85 -29.08 -5.53
C ASP A 179 7.04 -28.10 -5.48
N GLY A 180 6.80 -26.84 -5.13
CA GLY A 180 7.80 -25.77 -5.03
C GLY A 180 8.40 -25.34 -6.37
N LYS A 181 7.78 -25.66 -7.51
CA LYS A 181 8.32 -25.34 -8.84
C LYS A 181 7.55 -24.23 -9.54
N GLY A 182 6.22 -24.25 -9.48
CA GLY A 182 5.37 -23.22 -10.07
C GLY A 182 5.18 -22.02 -9.16
N SER A 183 4.85 -20.88 -9.76
CA SER A 183 4.63 -19.61 -9.06
C SER A 183 3.30 -18.98 -9.48
N TRP A 184 2.54 -18.48 -8.51
CA TRP A 184 1.34 -17.71 -8.73
C TRP A 184 1.63 -16.25 -8.47
N LEU A 185 1.40 -15.42 -9.49
CA LEU A 185 1.56 -13.97 -9.40
C LEU A 185 0.22 -13.28 -9.53
N THR A 186 -0.03 -12.31 -8.65
CA THR A 186 -1.13 -11.36 -8.83
C THR A 186 -0.70 -10.27 -9.80
N VAL A 187 -1.55 -9.97 -10.76
CA VAL A 187 -1.34 -8.94 -11.78
C VAL A 187 -2.27 -7.78 -11.51
N ASN A 188 -1.74 -6.57 -11.52
CA ASN A 188 -2.52 -5.34 -11.44
C ASN A 188 -2.09 -4.39 -12.56
N TYR A 189 -3.05 -3.98 -13.38
CA TYR A 189 -2.88 -2.96 -14.40
C TYR A 189 -3.61 -1.69 -13.99
N ASP A 190 -2.86 -0.65 -13.65
CA ASP A 190 -3.38 0.67 -13.31
C ASP A 190 -2.39 1.76 -13.78
N PRO A 191 -2.48 2.17 -15.04
CA PRO A 191 -1.52 3.12 -15.61
C PRO A 191 -1.67 4.54 -15.07
N TRP A 192 -2.86 4.95 -14.63
CA TRP A 192 -3.15 6.34 -14.29
C TRP A 192 -3.54 6.57 -12.84
N GLY A 193 -4.42 5.73 -12.30
CA GLY A 193 -5.03 5.95 -10.97
C GLY A 193 -4.00 5.98 -9.86
N THR A 194 -3.05 5.05 -9.88
CA THR A 194 -1.95 5.00 -8.91
C THR A 194 -1.11 6.27 -8.95
N GLY A 195 -0.77 6.80 -10.13
CA GLY A 195 0.04 8.02 -10.27
C GLY A 195 -0.67 9.24 -9.67
N VAL A 196 -1.96 9.40 -9.95
CA VAL A 196 -2.79 10.47 -9.39
C VAL A 196 -2.90 10.35 -7.87
N THR A 197 -3.12 9.13 -7.36
CA THR A 197 -3.20 8.87 -5.92
C THR A 197 -1.89 9.22 -5.21
N TYR A 198 -0.73 8.83 -5.76
CA TYR A 198 0.57 9.17 -5.19
C TYR A 198 0.85 10.68 -5.23
N ALA A 199 0.47 11.38 -6.29
CA ALA A 199 0.53 12.84 -6.31
C ALA A 199 -0.30 13.45 -5.15
N GLY A 200 -1.50 12.91 -4.92
CA GLY A 200 -2.33 13.27 -3.76
C GLY A 200 -1.65 13.01 -2.42
N TYR A 201 -0.95 11.88 -2.23
CA TYR A 201 -0.21 11.59 -1.00
C TYR A 201 0.96 12.56 -0.78
N ILE A 202 1.70 12.90 -1.83
CA ILE A 202 2.79 13.89 -1.74
C ILE A 202 2.22 15.25 -1.32
N LEU A 203 1.14 15.70 -1.96
CA LEU A 203 0.46 16.95 -1.60
C LEU A 203 -0.06 16.92 -0.16
N LEU A 204 -0.60 15.80 0.29
CA LEU A 204 -1.06 15.60 1.66
C LEU A 204 0.10 15.74 2.64
N GLY A 205 1.21 15.04 2.41
CA GLY A 205 2.41 15.13 3.23
C GLY A 205 2.95 16.56 3.32
N LEU A 206 3.08 17.25 2.18
CA LEU A 206 3.52 18.64 2.12
C LEU A 206 2.56 19.57 2.87
N SER A 207 1.25 19.36 2.74
CA SER A 207 0.24 20.17 3.45
C SER A 207 0.30 19.95 4.97
N MET A 208 0.52 18.71 5.41
CA MET A 208 0.69 18.40 6.84
C MET A 208 1.93 19.09 7.42
N ILE A 209 3.06 19.00 6.73
CA ILE A 209 4.29 19.69 7.12
C ILE A 209 4.03 21.22 7.19
N TRP A 210 3.39 21.78 6.18
CA TRP A 210 3.06 23.19 6.18
C TRP A 210 2.17 23.60 7.35
N LEU A 211 1.12 22.80 7.65
CA LEU A 211 0.25 23.03 8.80
C LEU A 211 1.02 23.01 10.13
N LEU A 212 2.00 22.12 10.30
CA LEU A 212 2.85 22.05 11.49
C LEU A 212 3.67 23.35 11.67
N PHE A 213 4.25 23.86 10.58
CA PHE A 213 5.11 25.05 10.63
C PHE A 213 4.36 26.38 10.51
N SER A 214 3.07 26.36 10.17
CA SER A 214 2.26 27.57 10.03
C SER A 214 2.13 28.33 11.36
N ARG A 215 2.30 29.64 11.30
CA ARG A 215 2.20 30.53 12.48
C ARG A 215 0.82 30.54 13.14
N SER A 216 -0.24 30.28 12.38
CA SER A 216 -1.63 30.23 12.84
C SER A 216 -2.11 28.81 13.20
N SER A 217 -1.22 27.84 13.24
CA SER A 217 -1.54 26.45 13.52
C SER A 217 -1.83 26.26 15.01
N ASP A 218 -2.90 25.52 15.32
CA ASP A 218 -3.23 25.11 16.69
C ASP A 218 -2.12 24.25 17.31
N PHE A 219 -1.38 23.51 16.49
CA PHE A 219 -0.21 22.75 16.92
C PHE A 219 0.89 23.66 17.49
N ARG A 220 1.19 24.79 16.84
CA ARG A 220 2.15 25.76 17.33
C ARG A 220 1.65 26.48 18.61
N ARG A 221 0.34 26.69 18.73
CA ARG A 221 -0.28 27.19 19.97
C ARG A 221 -0.12 26.21 21.11
N LEU A 222 -0.32 24.90 20.84
CA LEU A 222 -0.07 23.81 21.80
C LEU A 222 1.39 23.73 22.21
N LEU A 223 2.33 23.75 21.26
CA LEU A 223 3.78 23.75 21.56
C LEU A 223 4.21 24.94 22.41
N ASN A 224 3.56 26.09 22.26
CA ASN A 224 3.84 27.28 23.05
C ASN A 224 3.05 27.35 24.35
N HIS A 225 2.23 26.35 24.66
CA HIS A 225 1.48 26.31 25.92
C HIS A 225 2.42 26.15 27.11
N PRO A 226 2.26 26.95 28.17
CA PRO A 226 3.20 26.98 29.32
C PRO A 226 3.33 25.62 30.01
N LEU A 227 2.30 24.78 30.01
CA LEU A 227 2.35 23.42 30.57
C LEU A 227 3.24 22.46 29.76
N LEU A 228 3.30 22.60 28.44
CA LEU A 228 4.16 21.78 27.57
C LEU A 228 5.62 22.25 27.61
N LYS A 229 5.86 23.55 27.77
CA LYS A 229 7.24 24.09 27.94
C LYS A 229 7.93 23.60 29.20
N LYS A 230 7.17 23.22 30.24
CA LYS A 230 7.73 22.76 31.53
C LYS A 230 7.96 21.24 31.64
N GLY A 231 7.41 20.40 30.78
CA GLY A 231 7.56 18.96 30.96
C GLY A 231 7.33 18.07 29.71
N GLY A 232 6.54 18.50 28.72
CA GLY A 232 6.11 17.62 27.63
C GLY A 232 7.22 17.21 26.68
N VAL A 233 8.17 18.11 26.37
CA VAL A 233 9.34 17.80 25.52
C VAL A 233 10.26 16.79 26.21
N PHE A 234 10.39 16.89 27.54
CA PHE A 234 11.22 15.99 28.34
C PHE A 234 10.61 14.57 28.38
N ILE A 235 9.30 14.44 28.50
CA ILE A 235 8.59 13.15 28.47
C ILE A 235 8.69 12.51 27.07
N LEU A 236 8.52 13.27 26.00
CA LEU A 236 8.67 12.76 24.63
C LEU A 236 10.11 12.29 24.35
N PHE A 237 11.09 13.03 24.84
CA PHE A 237 12.51 12.69 24.73
C PHE A 237 12.86 11.42 25.52
N ILE A 238 12.32 11.27 26.75
CA ILE A 238 12.47 10.03 27.55
C ILE A 238 11.79 8.85 26.85
N PHE A 239 10.63 9.01 26.25
CA PHE A 239 9.94 7.95 25.52
C PHE A 239 10.73 7.49 24.26
N CYS A 240 11.31 8.44 23.52
CA CYS A 240 12.21 8.12 22.40
C CYS A 240 13.49 7.42 22.83
N LEU A 241 14.08 7.83 23.95
CA LEU A 241 15.27 7.18 24.51
C LEU A 241 14.95 5.79 25.05
N ALA A 242 13.82 5.62 25.73
CA ALA A 242 13.41 4.32 26.28
C ALA A 242 13.09 3.32 25.15
N GLY A 243 12.47 3.76 24.04
CA GLY A 243 12.24 2.95 22.86
C GLY A 243 13.54 2.47 22.21
N ASN A 244 14.54 3.34 22.10
CA ASN A 244 15.86 2.98 21.59
C ASN A 244 16.62 2.01 22.51
N MET A 245 16.50 2.15 23.82
CA MET A 245 17.14 1.23 24.79
C MET A 245 16.53 -0.18 24.74
N GLN A 246 15.23 -0.33 24.49
CA GLN A 246 14.61 -1.65 24.33
C GLN A 246 15.03 -2.34 23.04
N ALA A 247 15.18 -1.59 21.94
CA ALA A 247 15.70 -2.11 20.68
C ALA A 247 17.16 -2.58 20.81
N GLN A 248 18.01 -1.81 21.50
CA GLN A 248 19.39 -2.20 21.77
C GLN A 248 19.51 -3.43 22.68
N LYS A 249 18.66 -3.57 23.71
CA LYS A 249 18.65 -4.75 24.58
C LYS A 249 18.26 -6.05 23.86
N LYS A 250 17.44 -5.96 22.78
CA LYS A 250 17.10 -7.12 21.95
C LYS A 250 18.19 -7.47 20.93
N LEU A 251 18.97 -6.49 20.47
CA LEU A 251 20.04 -6.70 19.47
C LEU A 251 21.34 -7.26 20.09
N LEU A 252 21.66 -6.88 21.31
CA LEU A 252 22.92 -7.28 21.97
C LEU A 252 23.06 -8.81 22.21
N PRO A 253 22.04 -9.56 22.64
CA PRO A 253 22.15 -11.00 22.77
C PRO A 253 22.23 -11.71 21.41
N ALA A 254 21.51 -11.22 20.39
CA ALA A 254 21.55 -11.78 19.03
C ALA A 254 22.95 -11.64 18.41
N LEU A 255 23.59 -10.48 18.56
CA LEU A 255 24.95 -10.24 18.06
C LEU A 255 26.02 -11.08 18.80
N LYS A 256 25.87 -11.29 20.12
CA LYS A 256 26.76 -12.17 20.88
C LYS A 256 26.63 -13.63 20.49
N GLN A 257 25.43 -14.09 20.18
CA GLN A 257 25.18 -15.45 19.74
C GLN A 257 25.77 -15.71 18.34
N THR A 258 25.62 -14.75 17.41
CA THR A 258 26.22 -14.82 16.08
C THR A 258 27.77 -14.83 16.13
N GLN A 259 28.36 -14.08 17.06
CA GLN A 259 29.83 -14.09 17.26
C GLN A 259 30.34 -15.41 17.90
N ALA A 260 29.59 -15.97 18.83
CA ALA A 260 29.93 -17.26 19.43
C ALA A 260 29.84 -18.41 18.40
N ASP A 261 28.84 -18.40 17.54
CA ASP A 261 28.64 -19.40 16.49
C ASP A 261 29.72 -19.31 15.39
N SER A 262 30.22 -18.11 15.08
CA SER A 262 31.33 -17.95 14.12
C SER A 262 32.68 -18.43 14.65
N LEU A 263 32.93 -18.28 15.97
CA LEU A 263 34.15 -18.78 16.62
C LEU A 263 34.13 -20.29 16.88
N ALA A 264 32.98 -20.93 16.83
CA ALA A 264 32.85 -22.39 16.97
C ALA A 264 33.01 -23.14 15.63
N GLN A 265 33.07 -22.42 14.51
CA GLN A 265 33.25 -22.97 13.15
C GLN A 265 34.70 -22.82 12.63
N GLU A 266 35.62 -22.17 13.37
CA GLU A 266 37.08 -22.19 13.18
C GLU A 266 37.74 -23.26 14.06
#